data_6195c5441aa654727f58fe55bcac2305
#
_entry.id   6195c5441aa654727f58fe55bcac2305
#
_cell.length_a   1.000
_cell.length_b   1.000
_cell.length_c   1.000
_cell.angle_alpha   90.00
_cell.angle_beta   90.00
_cell.angle_gamma   90.00
#
_symmetry.space_group_name_H-M   'P 1'
#
loop_
_entity.id
_entity.type
_entity.pdbx_description
1 polymer ?
#
loop_
_entity_poly.entity_id
_entity_poly.type
_entity_poly.pdbx_seq_one_letter_code
_entity_poly.pdbx_strand_id
1 'polypeptide(L)'
;MADKDFYEALGVARTDNEEEIRKAFRKKAMEFHPDRNKSEGAEDKFKEINEAYQVLSDPKKRAQYDRFGRAGVGSNGGQDRPFDGFDVFGGFGDIFDSFFGDVSGRRENRSQRGDDLQQRVILDFNEAVFGTEREVEITRQESCQRCSGAGNEPGSEVSSCTTCRGNGQVRRSQRSIFGQFAQVTPCPACRGSGKVIKTPCTSCRATGVDRRKRKIAVTIPAGVEAGMQVRLTGEGDTGRDGGPAGNLYVHLDIREHKDFYREGNDL
;
A
#
# COMPACT_ATOMS: atom_id res chain seq x y z
N MET A 1 15.33 -36.19 -5.33
CA MET A 1 16.02 -35.45 -6.38
C MET A 1 17.11 -34.64 -5.69
N ALA A 2 18.37 -34.68 -6.20
CA ALA A 2 19.47 -33.97 -5.57
C ALA A 2 19.18 -32.45 -5.60
N ASP A 3 19.27 -31.83 -4.43
CA ASP A 3 19.12 -30.38 -4.26
C ASP A 3 20.22 -29.66 -5.04
N LYS A 4 19.89 -29.11 -6.19
CA LYS A 4 20.84 -28.34 -6.99
C LYS A 4 21.26 -27.07 -6.27
N ASP A 5 22.53 -26.72 -6.36
CA ASP A 5 23.08 -25.47 -5.84
C ASP A 5 22.48 -24.29 -6.61
N PHE A 6 22.10 -23.22 -5.92
CA PHE A 6 21.55 -22.00 -6.55
C PHE A 6 22.50 -21.36 -7.57
N TYR A 7 23.80 -21.48 -7.38
CA TYR A 7 24.79 -21.05 -8.36
C TYR A 7 24.72 -21.87 -9.65
N GLU A 8 24.53 -23.19 -9.53
CA GLU A 8 24.32 -24.10 -10.67
C GLU A 8 22.98 -23.82 -11.37
N ALA A 9 21.92 -23.56 -10.62
CA ALA A 9 20.61 -23.23 -11.17
C ALA A 9 20.68 -21.97 -12.06
N LEU A 10 21.41 -20.95 -11.67
CA LEU A 10 21.66 -19.76 -12.48
C LEU A 10 22.78 -19.93 -13.51
N GLY A 11 23.67 -20.93 -13.35
CA GLY A 11 24.84 -21.15 -14.21
C GLY A 11 25.90 -20.08 -14.01
N VAL A 12 26.12 -19.66 -12.77
CA VAL A 12 27.11 -18.66 -12.36
C VAL A 12 28.10 -19.25 -11.38
N ALA A 13 29.30 -18.67 -11.29
CA ALA A 13 30.29 -19.06 -10.30
C ALA A 13 30.02 -18.41 -8.93
N ARG A 14 30.50 -19.01 -7.85
CA ARG A 14 30.41 -18.42 -6.51
C ARG A 14 31.18 -17.12 -6.35
N THR A 15 32.08 -16.82 -7.29
CA THR A 15 32.88 -15.58 -7.32
C THR A 15 32.21 -14.47 -8.12
N ASP A 16 31.15 -14.75 -8.84
CA ASP A 16 30.49 -13.80 -9.73
C ASP A 16 29.83 -12.65 -8.92
N ASN A 17 29.88 -11.47 -9.49
CA ASN A 17 29.32 -10.26 -8.89
C ASN A 17 27.80 -10.18 -9.12
N GLU A 18 27.16 -9.20 -8.49
CA GLU A 18 25.70 -9.01 -8.57
C GLU A 18 25.21 -8.74 -10.00
N GLU A 19 25.99 -8.03 -10.82
CA GLU A 19 25.62 -7.73 -12.19
C GLU A 19 25.64 -8.97 -13.09
N GLU A 20 26.61 -9.86 -12.88
CA GLU A 20 26.71 -11.14 -13.58
C GLU A 20 25.57 -12.08 -13.21
N ILE A 21 25.24 -12.16 -11.94
CA ILE A 21 24.07 -12.92 -11.43
C ILE A 21 22.78 -12.38 -12.06
N ARG A 22 22.60 -11.05 -12.11
CA ARG A 22 21.43 -10.41 -12.71
C ARG A 22 21.35 -10.67 -14.22
N LYS A 23 22.47 -10.66 -14.92
CA LYS A 23 22.56 -10.96 -16.35
C LYS A 23 22.22 -12.42 -16.65
N ALA A 24 22.75 -13.35 -15.87
CA ALA A 24 22.47 -14.78 -15.99
C ALA A 24 20.99 -15.07 -15.73
N PHE A 25 20.41 -14.47 -14.68
CA PHE A 25 18.98 -14.58 -14.41
C PHE A 25 18.12 -14.12 -15.58
N ARG A 26 18.35 -12.92 -16.12
CA ARG A 26 17.56 -12.42 -17.27
C ARG A 26 17.63 -13.38 -18.46
N LYS A 27 18.80 -13.92 -18.77
CA LYS A 27 18.98 -14.86 -19.88
C LYS A 27 18.13 -16.13 -19.65
N LYS A 28 18.25 -16.75 -18.48
CA LYS A 28 17.52 -17.98 -18.14
C LYS A 28 16.03 -17.77 -17.96
N ALA A 29 15.63 -16.65 -17.38
CA ALA A 29 14.22 -16.31 -17.22
C ALA A 29 13.52 -16.13 -18.58
N MET A 30 14.21 -15.58 -19.58
CA MET A 30 13.68 -15.49 -20.95
C MET A 30 13.64 -16.86 -21.66
N GLU A 31 14.58 -17.76 -21.36
CA GLU A 31 14.68 -19.10 -21.95
C GLU A 31 13.57 -20.02 -21.42
N PHE A 32 13.26 -19.95 -20.11
CA PHE A 32 12.28 -20.79 -19.43
C PHE A 32 10.96 -20.08 -19.11
N HIS A 33 10.70 -18.91 -19.74
CA HIS A 33 9.46 -18.17 -19.50
C HIS A 33 8.23 -18.99 -19.93
N PRO A 34 7.19 -19.12 -19.09
CA PRO A 34 6.04 -19.98 -19.38
C PRO A 34 5.28 -19.61 -20.64
N ASP A 35 5.29 -18.32 -21.05
CA ASP A 35 4.66 -17.88 -22.30
C ASP A 35 5.45 -18.25 -23.55
N ARG A 36 6.77 -18.48 -23.42
CA ARG A 36 7.66 -18.77 -24.56
C ARG A 36 8.10 -20.22 -24.64
N ASN A 37 8.19 -20.89 -23.51
CA ASN A 37 8.67 -22.26 -23.42
C ASN A 37 7.63 -23.14 -22.76
N LYS A 38 6.92 -23.94 -23.58
CA LYS A 38 5.88 -24.88 -23.15
C LYS A 38 6.41 -26.31 -22.98
N SER A 39 7.75 -26.50 -22.95
CA SER A 39 8.33 -27.83 -22.75
C SER A 39 8.08 -28.34 -21.34
N GLU A 40 7.91 -29.64 -21.22
CA GLU A 40 7.75 -30.33 -19.93
C GLU A 40 8.93 -30.01 -19.00
N GLY A 41 8.65 -29.54 -17.78
CA GLY A 41 9.66 -29.12 -16.79
C GLY A 41 10.22 -27.69 -16.96
N ALA A 42 9.78 -26.90 -17.95
CA ALA A 42 10.21 -25.49 -18.08
C ALA A 42 9.75 -24.64 -16.90
N GLU A 43 8.53 -24.88 -16.42
CA GLU A 43 7.94 -24.20 -15.28
C GLU A 43 8.71 -24.48 -13.97
N ASP A 44 9.11 -25.71 -13.73
CA ASP A 44 9.89 -26.09 -12.54
C ASP A 44 11.28 -25.46 -12.57
N LYS A 45 11.92 -25.45 -13.76
CA LYS A 45 13.19 -24.74 -13.93
C LYS A 45 13.05 -23.23 -13.74
N PHE A 46 11.96 -22.64 -14.21
CA PHE A 46 11.69 -21.21 -13.99
C PHE A 46 11.52 -20.87 -12.51
N LYS A 47 10.81 -21.73 -11.74
CA LYS A 47 10.68 -21.60 -10.29
C LYS A 47 12.04 -21.69 -9.58
N GLU A 48 12.86 -22.68 -9.96
CA GLU A 48 14.21 -22.87 -9.42
C GLU A 48 15.14 -21.68 -9.70
N ILE A 49 15.09 -21.13 -10.93
CA ILE A 49 15.85 -19.95 -11.34
C ILE A 49 15.43 -18.70 -10.53
N ASN A 50 14.12 -18.50 -10.32
CA ASN A 50 13.61 -17.39 -9.53
C ASN A 50 14.03 -17.49 -8.06
N GLU A 51 13.91 -18.68 -7.46
CA GLU A 51 14.35 -18.93 -6.09
C GLU A 51 15.84 -18.63 -5.92
N ALA A 52 16.66 -19.15 -6.83
CA ALA A 52 18.10 -18.91 -6.84
C ALA A 52 18.44 -17.42 -6.92
N TYR A 53 17.78 -16.68 -7.81
CA TYR A 53 18.02 -15.25 -7.97
C TYR A 53 17.62 -14.44 -6.73
N GLN A 54 16.49 -14.77 -6.09
CA GLN A 54 16.03 -14.10 -4.88
C GLN A 54 17.02 -14.23 -3.70
N VAL A 55 17.73 -15.33 -3.65
CA VAL A 55 18.74 -15.56 -2.61
C VAL A 55 20.08 -14.92 -2.98
N LEU A 56 20.53 -15.08 -4.22
CA LEU A 56 21.88 -14.66 -4.64
C LEU A 56 21.97 -13.17 -5.00
N SER A 57 20.84 -12.50 -5.25
CA SER A 57 20.81 -11.06 -5.55
C SER A 57 20.92 -10.16 -4.31
N ASP A 58 20.61 -10.69 -3.12
CA ASP A 58 20.75 -9.97 -1.85
C ASP A 58 22.05 -10.36 -1.15
N PRO A 59 22.98 -9.44 -0.88
CA PRO A 59 24.27 -9.75 -0.24
C PRO A 59 24.13 -10.47 1.12
N LYS A 60 23.08 -10.15 1.89
CA LYS A 60 22.85 -10.77 3.21
C LYS A 60 22.36 -12.20 3.08
N LYS A 61 21.40 -12.44 2.17
CA LYS A 61 20.87 -13.78 1.90
C LYS A 61 21.93 -14.68 1.25
N ARG A 62 22.71 -14.13 0.33
CA ARG A 62 23.84 -14.80 -0.29
C ARG A 62 24.85 -15.26 0.76
N ALA A 63 25.23 -14.37 1.69
CA ALA A 63 26.15 -14.72 2.78
C ALA A 63 25.59 -15.79 3.72
N GLN A 64 24.26 -15.81 3.95
CA GLN A 64 23.62 -16.85 4.73
C GLN A 64 23.57 -18.19 3.96
N TYR A 65 23.27 -18.13 2.67
CA TYR A 65 23.30 -19.30 1.80
C TYR A 65 24.69 -19.90 1.70
N ASP A 66 25.72 -19.08 1.56
CA ASP A 66 27.13 -19.52 1.50
C ASP A 66 27.61 -20.21 2.78
N ARG A 67 27.04 -19.83 3.96
CA ARG A 67 27.39 -20.40 5.26
C ARG A 67 26.58 -21.64 5.62
N PHE A 68 25.31 -21.64 5.32
CA PHE A 68 24.35 -22.62 5.85
C PHE A 68 23.63 -23.43 4.75
N GLY A 69 23.92 -23.16 3.49
CA GLY A 69 23.23 -23.76 2.34
C GLY A 69 21.73 -23.40 2.28
N ARG A 70 20.94 -24.19 1.60
CA ARG A 70 19.48 -24.05 1.52
C ARG A 70 18.79 -24.07 2.88
N ALA A 71 19.28 -24.83 3.81
CA ALA A 71 18.74 -24.90 5.18
C ALA A 71 18.83 -23.56 5.93
N GLY A 72 19.84 -22.73 5.63
CA GLY A 72 20.00 -21.42 6.24
C GLY A 72 19.06 -20.34 5.70
N VAL A 73 18.52 -20.52 4.53
CA VAL A 73 17.63 -19.55 3.87
C VAL A 73 16.15 -19.95 4.00
N GLY A 74 15.87 -21.26 4.22
CA GLY A 74 14.52 -21.80 4.40
C GLY A 74 14.07 -22.00 5.84
N SER A 75 14.97 -21.83 6.82
CA SER A 75 14.70 -22.19 8.23
C SER A 75 14.49 -20.97 9.11
N ASN A 76 13.37 -20.29 8.96
CA ASN A 76 12.86 -19.47 10.06
C ASN A 76 11.40 -19.84 10.36
N GLY A 77 11.29 -20.93 11.15
CA GLY A 77 10.12 -21.15 12.01
C GLY A 77 8.95 -21.92 11.43
N GLY A 78 8.91 -23.24 11.65
CA GLY A 78 7.65 -23.89 11.97
C GLY A 78 6.95 -24.70 10.89
N GLN A 79 7.24 -26.01 10.89
CA GLN A 79 6.31 -27.10 10.60
C GLN A 79 5.61 -27.17 9.24
N ASP A 80 6.04 -28.18 8.49
CA ASP A 80 5.27 -28.99 7.52
C ASP A 80 3.94 -28.39 7.04
N ARG A 81 4.00 -27.69 5.90
CA ARG A 81 2.86 -27.66 4.99
C ARG A 81 3.39 -27.87 3.57
N PRO A 82 2.90 -28.90 2.87
CA PRO A 82 3.16 -29.06 1.45
C PRO A 82 2.59 -27.84 0.73
N PHE A 83 3.43 -27.17 -0.03
CA PHE A 83 3.05 -26.03 -0.86
C PHE A 83 2.29 -26.58 -2.08
N ASP A 84 0.98 -26.72 -1.92
CA ASP A 84 0.07 -27.09 -2.99
C ASP A 84 -0.78 -25.86 -3.37
N GLY A 85 -0.71 -25.44 -4.61
CA GLY A 85 -1.68 -24.46 -5.17
C GLY A 85 -1.12 -23.18 -5.75
N PHE A 86 -0.75 -23.25 -6.96
CA PHE A 86 -1.00 -22.41 -8.12
C PHE A 86 -1.82 -21.15 -7.86
N ASP A 87 -1.12 -20.03 -7.58
CA ASP A 87 -1.58 -18.67 -7.93
C ASP A 87 -0.39 -17.70 -7.91
N VAL A 88 0.55 -17.89 -8.86
CA VAL A 88 1.88 -17.27 -8.80
C VAL A 88 2.01 -16.01 -9.66
N PHE A 89 0.96 -15.57 -10.33
CA PHE A 89 1.15 -14.51 -11.35
C PHE A 89 0.73 -13.09 -10.92
N GLY A 90 0.28 -12.87 -9.68
CA GLY A 90 -0.18 -11.53 -9.26
C GLY A 90 0.21 -11.03 -7.88
N GLY A 91 0.86 -11.83 -7.02
CA GLY A 91 0.96 -11.48 -5.60
C GLY A 91 2.30 -11.73 -4.89
N PHE A 92 3.37 -12.06 -5.61
CA PHE A 92 4.64 -12.46 -4.97
C PHE A 92 5.35 -11.33 -4.21
N GLY A 93 5.13 -10.07 -4.58
CA GLY A 93 5.70 -8.92 -3.87
C GLY A 93 5.12 -8.74 -2.48
N ASP A 94 3.80 -8.83 -2.36
CA ASP A 94 3.09 -8.51 -1.11
C ASP A 94 3.21 -9.61 -0.03
N ILE A 95 3.26 -10.89 -0.43
CA ILE A 95 3.39 -11.99 0.53
C ILE A 95 4.82 -12.10 1.05
N PHE A 96 5.80 -11.80 0.19
CA PHE A 96 7.21 -11.81 0.58
C PHE A 96 7.57 -10.63 1.48
N ASP A 97 7.05 -9.43 1.21
CA ASP A 97 7.17 -8.27 2.09
C ASP A 97 6.46 -8.48 3.44
N SER A 98 5.35 -9.21 3.46
CA SER A 98 4.66 -9.56 4.71
C SER A 98 5.44 -10.56 5.56
N PHE A 99 6.22 -11.46 4.95
CA PHE A 99 6.93 -12.52 5.67
C PHE A 99 8.37 -12.13 6.05
N PHE A 100 9.05 -11.33 5.23
CA PHE A 100 10.43 -10.92 5.43
C PHE A 100 10.63 -9.43 5.73
N GLY A 101 9.65 -8.58 5.44
CA GLY A 101 9.69 -7.14 5.74
C GLY A 101 9.57 -6.83 7.24
N ASP A 102 9.12 -7.77 8.07
CA ASP A 102 8.89 -7.55 9.50
C ASP A 102 10.16 -7.69 10.37
N VAL A 103 11.31 -8.04 9.80
CA VAL A 103 12.59 -8.14 10.55
C VAL A 103 13.32 -6.81 10.64
N SER A 104 12.96 -5.82 9.83
CA SER A 104 13.47 -4.44 9.96
C SER A 104 12.51 -3.58 10.79
N GLY A 105 12.27 -3.95 12.04
CA GLY A 105 11.35 -3.34 12.99
C GLY A 105 11.51 -1.84 13.25
N ARG A 106 11.38 -1.02 12.23
CA ARG A 106 10.98 0.37 12.29
C ARG A 106 9.83 0.58 11.32
N ARG A 107 8.62 0.17 11.71
CA ARG A 107 7.45 0.86 11.22
C ARG A 107 7.52 2.28 11.77
N GLU A 108 8.21 3.16 11.05
CA GLU A 108 7.93 4.58 11.13
C GLU A 108 6.40 4.71 11.11
N ASN A 109 5.89 5.55 11.99
CA ASN A 109 4.48 5.93 12.05
C ASN A 109 4.09 6.33 10.62
N ARG A 110 3.61 5.35 9.81
CA ARG A 110 3.34 5.58 8.39
C ARG A 110 2.28 6.64 8.33
N SER A 111 2.64 7.76 7.76
CA SER A 111 1.71 8.80 7.38
C SER A 111 0.53 8.16 6.64
N GLN A 112 -0.68 8.36 7.14
CA GLN A 112 -1.88 7.79 6.54
C GLN A 112 -2.43 8.79 5.52
N ARG A 113 -2.66 8.32 4.31
CA ARG A 113 -3.37 9.09 3.30
C ARG A 113 -4.80 9.38 3.77
N GLY A 114 -5.30 10.57 3.48
CA GLY A 114 -6.68 10.94 3.73
C GLY A 114 -7.66 10.15 2.87
N ASP A 115 -8.91 10.09 3.34
CA ASP A 115 -9.98 9.39 2.65
C ASP A 115 -10.38 10.12 1.36
N ASP A 116 -10.75 9.35 0.34
CA ASP A 116 -11.29 9.88 -0.89
C ASP A 116 -12.78 10.25 -0.66
N LEU A 117 -13.20 11.38 -1.21
CA LEU A 117 -14.57 11.86 -1.12
C LEU A 117 -15.30 11.68 -2.45
N GLN A 118 -16.60 11.51 -2.39
CA GLN A 118 -17.47 11.41 -3.55
C GLN A 118 -18.59 12.43 -3.45
N GLN A 119 -18.84 13.12 -4.55
CA GLN A 119 -19.92 14.08 -4.67
C GLN A 119 -20.64 13.88 -6.00
N ARG A 120 -21.97 13.98 -5.98
CA ARG A 120 -22.80 13.87 -7.17
C ARG A 120 -23.22 15.27 -7.64
N VAL A 121 -23.09 15.52 -8.94
CA VAL A 121 -23.50 16.76 -9.58
C VAL A 121 -24.44 16.43 -10.74
N ILE A 122 -25.58 17.10 -10.77
CA ILE A 122 -26.55 16.96 -11.85
C ILE A 122 -26.36 18.15 -12.78
N LEU A 123 -26.06 17.88 -14.04
CA LEU A 123 -25.86 18.86 -15.11
C LEU A 123 -27.13 19.00 -15.93
N ASP A 124 -27.36 20.19 -16.43
CA ASP A 124 -28.33 20.38 -17.50
C ASP A 124 -27.71 19.91 -18.83
N PHE A 125 -28.57 19.52 -19.77
CA PHE A 125 -28.13 18.97 -21.06
C PHE A 125 -27.12 19.89 -21.78
N ASN A 126 -27.39 21.21 -21.84
CA ASN A 126 -26.48 22.17 -22.45
C ASN A 126 -25.11 22.24 -21.76
N GLU A 127 -25.07 22.10 -20.44
CA GLU A 127 -23.83 22.09 -19.68
C GLU A 127 -22.99 20.85 -19.98
N ALA A 128 -23.64 19.70 -20.18
CA ALA A 128 -22.95 18.46 -20.56
C ALA A 128 -22.38 18.53 -21.98
N VAL A 129 -23.11 19.17 -22.92
CA VAL A 129 -22.67 19.31 -24.32
C VAL A 129 -21.54 20.32 -24.47
N PHE A 130 -21.65 21.48 -23.88
CA PHE A 130 -20.71 22.59 -24.09
C PHE A 130 -19.62 22.67 -23.01
N GLY A 131 -19.76 21.92 -21.93
CA GLY A 131 -18.91 22.02 -20.74
C GLY A 131 -19.33 23.22 -19.88
N THR A 132 -18.91 23.19 -18.64
CA THR A 132 -19.22 24.23 -17.67
C THR A 132 -18.21 24.25 -16.52
N GLU A 133 -18.16 25.35 -15.79
CA GLU A 133 -17.48 25.42 -14.50
C GLU A 133 -18.52 25.53 -13.39
N ARG A 134 -18.48 24.61 -12.46
CA ARG A 134 -19.43 24.55 -11.34
C ARG A 134 -18.71 24.60 -10.00
N GLU A 135 -19.22 25.41 -9.08
CA GLU A 135 -18.81 25.35 -7.68
C GLU A 135 -19.57 24.23 -6.96
N VAL A 136 -18.82 23.31 -6.37
CA VAL A 136 -19.35 22.20 -5.58
C VAL A 136 -19.00 22.42 -4.12
N GLU A 137 -20.00 22.43 -3.24
CA GLU A 137 -19.79 22.53 -1.79
C GLU A 137 -19.60 21.11 -1.22
N ILE A 138 -18.44 20.88 -0.62
CA ILE A 138 -18.10 19.63 0.05
C ILE A 138 -17.79 19.89 1.52
N THR A 139 -17.99 18.87 2.35
CA THR A 139 -17.54 18.88 3.75
C THR A 139 -16.40 17.89 3.86
N ARG A 140 -15.20 18.38 4.16
CA ARG A 140 -13.99 17.56 4.29
C ARG A 140 -13.28 17.79 5.61
N GLN A 141 -12.43 16.84 6.00
CA GLN A 141 -11.50 16.99 7.10
C GLN A 141 -10.28 17.77 6.61
N GLU A 142 -9.96 18.84 7.29
CA GLU A 142 -8.76 19.65 7.06
C GLU A 142 -7.88 19.63 8.31
N SER A 143 -6.57 19.84 8.14
CA SER A 143 -5.67 20.00 9.27
C SER A 143 -6.15 21.14 10.16
N CYS A 144 -6.24 20.88 11.46
CA CYS A 144 -6.67 21.89 12.42
C CYS A 144 -5.75 23.10 12.36
N GLN A 145 -6.31 24.27 12.08
CA GLN A 145 -5.53 25.50 11.94
C GLN A 145 -4.83 25.90 13.25
N ARG A 146 -5.43 25.58 14.42
CA ARG A 146 -4.88 25.94 15.72
C ARG A 146 -3.62 25.18 16.08
N CYS A 147 -3.63 23.86 15.84
CA CYS A 147 -2.50 22.99 16.20
C CYS A 147 -1.72 22.46 15.00
N SER A 148 -2.05 22.89 13.77
CA SER A 148 -1.41 22.46 12.52
C SER A 148 -1.32 20.92 12.38
N GLY A 149 -2.38 20.23 12.83
CA GLY A 149 -2.44 18.76 12.75
C GLY A 149 -1.82 18.01 13.94
N ALA A 150 -1.12 18.69 14.84
CA ALA A 150 -0.44 18.04 15.98
C ALA A 150 -1.35 17.49 17.08
N GLY A 151 -2.59 17.99 17.17
CA GLY A 151 -3.58 17.57 18.16
C GLY A 151 -3.39 18.14 19.57
N ASN A 152 -2.25 18.74 19.87
CA ASN A 152 -1.97 19.39 21.16
C ASN A 152 -2.20 20.89 21.12
N GLU A 153 -2.43 21.50 22.27
CA GLU A 153 -2.50 22.96 22.37
C GLU A 153 -1.15 23.57 21.98
N PRO A 154 -1.11 24.68 21.19
CA PRO A 154 0.15 25.35 20.84
C PRO A 154 0.97 25.69 22.09
N GLY A 155 2.26 25.36 22.06
CA GLY A 155 3.18 25.53 23.19
C GLY A 155 3.14 24.41 24.23
N SER A 156 2.26 23.42 24.11
CA SER A 156 2.26 22.25 25.00
C SER A 156 3.14 21.12 24.46
N GLU A 157 3.78 20.38 25.39
CA GLU A 157 4.65 19.27 25.03
C GLU A 157 3.87 18.00 24.67
N VAL A 158 4.32 17.34 23.62
CA VAL A 158 3.92 15.99 23.24
C VAL A 158 5.01 15.03 23.67
N SER A 159 4.69 14.06 24.52
CA SER A 159 5.64 13.05 24.99
C SER A 159 5.42 11.71 24.31
N SER A 160 6.49 10.95 24.12
CA SER A 160 6.38 9.57 23.66
C SER A 160 5.64 8.72 24.69
N CYS A 161 4.76 7.85 24.24
CA CYS A 161 4.01 6.95 25.11
C CYS A 161 4.95 6.00 25.84
N THR A 162 4.96 6.03 27.16
CA THR A 162 5.86 5.20 28.00
C THR A 162 5.51 3.70 27.90
N THR A 163 4.26 3.37 27.69
CA THR A 163 3.78 1.98 27.60
C THR A 163 4.30 1.27 26.33
N CYS A 164 4.29 1.94 25.19
CA CYS A 164 4.76 1.37 23.92
C CYS A 164 6.07 1.98 23.43
N ARG A 165 6.66 2.91 24.20
CA ARG A 165 7.90 3.62 23.86
C ARG A 165 7.87 4.28 22.47
N GLY A 166 6.70 4.84 22.11
CA GLY A 166 6.49 5.50 20.83
C GLY A 166 6.02 4.58 19.67
N ASN A 167 6.03 3.26 19.84
CA ASN A 167 5.68 2.31 18.77
C ASN A 167 4.19 2.24 18.42
N GLY A 168 3.31 2.80 19.25
CA GLY A 168 1.86 2.74 19.02
C GLY A 168 1.23 1.37 19.28
N GLN A 169 2.02 0.31 19.38
CA GLN A 169 1.55 -1.07 19.52
C GLN A 169 2.23 -1.77 20.69
N VAL A 170 1.55 -2.74 21.28
CA VAL A 170 2.09 -3.61 22.32
C VAL A 170 1.96 -5.07 21.91
N ARG A 171 3.01 -5.84 22.15
CA ARG A 171 3.03 -7.28 21.88
C ARG A 171 2.59 -8.01 23.15
N ARG A 172 1.50 -8.73 23.08
CA ARG A 172 1.03 -9.62 24.15
C ARG A 172 1.26 -11.07 23.76
N SER A 173 1.99 -11.82 24.58
CA SER A 173 2.12 -13.25 24.41
C SER A 173 1.06 -13.95 25.26
N GLN A 174 0.24 -14.79 24.63
CA GLN A 174 -0.69 -15.67 25.31
C GLN A 174 -0.23 -17.11 25.17
N ARG A 175 -0.19 -17.85 26.27
CA ARG A 175 0.04 -19.29 26.26
C ARG A 175 -1.29 -19.98 26.03
N SER A 176 -1.37 -20.78 24.98
CA SER A 176 -2.48 -21.69 24.69
C SER A 176 -1.98 -23.12 24.80
N ILE A 177 -2.90 -24.08 24.85
CA ILE A 177 -2.59 -25.53 24.80
C ILE A 177 -1.88 -25.90 23.48
N PHE A 178 -1.95 -25.07 22.46
CA PHE A 178 -1.30 -25.26 21.15
C PHE A 178 0.02 -24.49 20.99
N GLY A 179 0.54 -23.87 22.08
CA GLY A 179 1.78 -23.12 22.02
C GLY A 179 1.66 -21.66 22.48
N GLN A 180 2.73 -20.90 22.27
CA GLN A 180 2.82 -19.51 22.65
C GLN A 180 2.54 -18.62 21.43
N PHE A 181 1.42 -17.91 21.43
CA PHE A 181 1.06 -16.96 20.36
C PHE A 181 1.37 -15.53 20.79
N ALA A 182 2.09 -14.80 19.95
CA ALA A 182 2.33 -13.39 20.14
C ALA A 182 1.34 -12.59 19.29
N GLN A 183 0.45 -11.85 19.95
CA GLN A 183 -0.52 -10.95 19.29
C GLN A 183 -0.04 -9.52 19.43
N VAL A 184 0.01 -8.78 18.32
CA VAL A 184 0.29 -7.36 18.29
C VAL A 184 -1.05 -6.60 18.32
N THR A 185 -1.23 -5.75 19.34
CA THR A 185 -2.44 -4.97 19.50
C THR A 185 -2.10 -3.48 19.62
N PRO A 186 -3.00 -2.56 19.20
CA PRO A 186 -2.82 -1.14 19.46
C PRO A 186 -2.58 -0.88 20.94
N CYS A 187 -1.65 0.01 21.27
CA CYS A 187 -1.33 0.34 22.65
C CYS A 187 -2.57 0.96 23.34
N PRO A 188 -3.06 0.42 24.45
CA PRO A 188 -4.26 0.92 25.12
C PRO A 188 -4.07 2.32 25.69
N ALA A 189 -2.83 2.71 26.04
CA ALA A 189 -2.54 4.01 26.64
C ALA A 189 -2.59 5.15 25.60
N CYS A 190 -2.06 4.93 24.40
CA CYS A 190 -2.02 5.95 23.33
C CYS A 190 -2.96 5.62 22.15
N ARG A 191 -3.71 4.52 22.21
CA ARG A 191 -4.65 4.09 21.16
C ARG A 191 -4.02 4.00 19.75
N GLY A 192 -2.75 3.63 19.71
CA GLY A 192 -2.03 3.47 18.44
C GLY A 192 -1.20 4.67 18.02
N SER A 193 -1.37 5.86 18.59
CA SER A 193 -0.66 7.08 18.17
C SER A 193 0.83 7.10 18.53
N GLY A 194 1.28 6.28 19.47
CA GLY A 194 2.66 6.31 19.98
C GLY A 194 2.99 7.53 20.86
N LYS A 195 2.11 8.53 20.91
CA LYS A 195 2.31 9.81 21.59
C LYS A 195 1.26 10.01 22.68
N VAL A 196 1.60 10.74 23.72
CA VAL A 196 0.68 11.16 24.77
C VAL A 196 0.60 12.67 24.77
N ILE A 197 -0.58 13.20 24.57
CA ILE A 197 -0.89 14.63 24.57
C ILE A 197 -1.39 14.99 25.96
N LYS A 198 -0.62 15.78 26.71
CA LYS A 198 -1.01 16.24 28.05
C LYS A 198 -2.14 17.27 27.98
N THR A 199 -2.03 18.22 27.05
CA THR A 199 -3.01 19.28 26.85
C THR A 199 -3.58 19.17 25.43
N PRO A 200 -4.79 18.61 25.29
CA PRO A 200 -5.43 18.48 23.96
C PRO A 200 -5.79 19.86 23.40
N CYS A 201 -5.65 19.99 22.08
CA CYS A 201 -6.06 21.19 21.36
C CYS A 201 -7.56 21.45 21.59
N THR A 202 -7.92 22.66 21.98
CA THR A 202 -9.29 23.05 22.28
C THR A 202 -10.20 23.07 21.05
N SER A 203 -9.65 23.29 19.83
CA SER A 203 -10.40 23.26 18.58
C SER A 203 -10.72 21.83 18.14
N CYS A 204 -9.74 21.00 17.93
CA CYS A 204 -9.92 19.66 17.36
C CYS A 204 -9.99 18.52 18.39
N ARG A 205 -9.88 18.80 19.68
CA ARG A 205 -9.94 17.81 20.77
C ARG A 205 -8.97 16.63 20.58
N ALA A 206 -7.72 16.95 20.26
CA ALA A 206 -6.63 16.01 19.99
C ALA A 206 -6.74 15.19 18.69
N THR A 207 -7.75 15.43 17.83
CA THR A 207 -7.87 14.70 16.55
C THR A 207 -6.86 15.18 15.50
N GLY A 208 -6.36 16.40 15.63
CA GLY A 208 -5.49 17.03 14.62
C GLY A 208 -6.24 17.56 13.40
N VAL A 209 -7.53 17.23 13.24
CA VAL A 209 -8.33 17.59 12.06
C VAL A 209 -9.66 18.23 12.46
N ASP A 210 -10.15 19.15 11.63
CA ASP A 210 -11.44 19.80 11.76
C ASP A 210 -12.27 19.57 10.52
N ARG A 211 -13.59 19.37 10.66
CA ARG A 211 -14.50 19.31 9.51
C ARG A 211 -14.82 20.72 9.04
N ARG A 212 -14.62 20.98 7.76
CA ARG A 212 -14.91 22.27 7.14
C ARG A 212 -15.64 22.11 5.83
N LYS A 213 -16.54 23.07 5.58
CA LYS A 213 -17.19 23.22 4.29
C LYS A 213 -16.28 23.99 3.37
N ARG A 214 -16.09 23.49 2.16
CA ARG A 214 -15.30 24.13 1.09
C ARG A 214 -16.09 24.16 -0.19
N LYS A 215 -15.97 25.27 -0.91
CA LYS A 215 -16.43 25.41 -2.28
C LYS A 215 -15.25 25.17 -3.19
N ILE A 216 -15.39 24.22 -4.09
CA ILE A 216 -14.36 23.82 -5.05
C ILE A 216 -14.91 24.04 -6.44
N ALA A 217 -14.18 24.79 -7.26
CA ALA A 217 -14.50 24.95 -8.66
C ALA A 217 -14.12 23.69 -9.42
N VAL A 218 -15.07 23.10 -10.13
CA VAL A 218 -14.93 21.89 -10.91
C VAL A 218 -15.15 22.25 -12.38
N THR A 219 -14.11 22.14 -13.18
CA THR A 219 -14.20 22.31 -14.62
C THR A 219 -14.68 21.02 -15.26
N ILE A 220 -15.83 21.04 -15.90
CA ILE A 220 -16.45 19.92 -16.58
C ILE A 220 -16.23 20.11 -18.07
N PRO A 221 -15.52 19.19 -18.75
CA PRO A 221 -15.27 19.32 -20.19
C PRO A 221 -16.55 19.15 -20.99
N ALA A 222 -16.54 19.63 -22.24
CA ALA A 222 -17.62 19.44 -23.17
C ALA A 222 -17.79 17.94 -23.58
N GLY A 223 -19.02 17.53 -23.81
CA GLY A 223 -19.30 16.18 -24.30
C GLY A 223 -19.34 15.08 -23.22
N VAL A 224 -19.40 15.44 -21.94
CA VAL A 224 -19.51 14.44 -20.85
C VAL A 224 -20.81 13.64 -20.93
N GLU A 225 -20.77 12.41 -20.44
CA GLU A 225 -21.90 11.47 -20.37
C GLU A 225 -22.34 11.22 -18.94
N ALA A 226 -23.58 10.79 -18.76
CA ALA A 226 -24.07 10.38 -17.45
C ALA A 226 -23.25 9.17 -16.93
N GLY A 227 -22.89 9.20 -15.65
CA GLY A 227 -22.03 8.20 -15.03
C GLY A 227 -20.52 8.46 -15.15
N MET A 228 -20.10 9.46 -15.93
CA MET A 228 -18.69 9.88 -15.93
C MET A 228 -18.27 10.50 -14.60
N GLN A 229 -16.97 10.45 -14.32
CA GLN A 229 -16.38 10.98 -13.08
C GLN A 229 -15.25 11.94 -13.39
N VAL A 230 -15.25 13.07 -12.71
CA VAL A 230 -14.11 14.00 -12.66
C VAL A 230 -13.36 13.79 -11.36
N ARG A 231 -12.06 13.48 -11.43
CA ARG A 231 -11.20 13.33 -10.28
C ARG A 231 -10.40 14.60 -10.02
N LEU A 232 -10.56 15.16 -8.85
CA LEU A 232 -9.77 16.27 -8.34
C LEU A 232 -8.76 15.76 -7.31
N THR A 233 -7.50 15.75 -7.72
CA THR A 233 -6.41 15.18 -6.90
C THR A 233 -6.12 16.08 -5.70
N GLY A 234 -6.07 15.47 -4.49
CA GLY A 234 -5.76 16.20 -3.26
C GLY A 234 -6.92 16.98 -2.63
N GLU A 235 -8.13 16.91 -3.22
CA GLU A 235 -9.32 17.62 -2.74
C GLU A 235 -10.23 16.75 -1.82
N GLY A 236 -9.75 15.58 -1.42
CA GLY A 236 -10.38 14.72 -0.41
C GLY A 236 -10.06 15.15 1.02
N ASP A 237 -10.23 14.23 1.97
CA ASP A 237 -9.87 14.44 3.36
C ASP A 237 -8.34 14.58 3.53
N THR A 238 -7.91 15.37 4.51
CA THR A 238 -6.47 15.48 4.82
C THR A 238 -5.94 14.17 5.40
N GLY A 239 -4.70 13.83 5.06
CA GLY A 239 -4.02 12.69 5.64
C GLY A 239 -3.64 12.93 7.11
N ARG A 240 -3.43 11.83 7.84
CA ARG A 240 -2.97 11.89 9.23
C ARG A 240 -1.46 11.76 9.30
N ASP A 241 -0.88 12.31 10.36
CA ASP A 241 0.56 12.26 10.64
C ASP A 241 1.45 12.70 9.45
N GLY A 242 1.00 13.74 8.72
CA GLY A 242 1.69 14.28 7.55
C GLY A 242 1.45 13.49 6.26
N GLY A 243 0.46 12.61 6.23
CA GLY A 243 0.07 11.89 5.02
C GLY A 243 -0.52 12.80 3.95
N PRO A 244 -0.47 12.39 2.67
CA PRO A 244 -1.08 13.13 1.58
C PRO A 244 -2.62 13.13 1.73
N ALA A 245 -3.26 14.16 1.19
CA ALA A 245 -4.71 14.22 1.11
C ALA A 245 -5.28 13.15 0.16
N GLY A 246 -6.54 12.79 0.38
CA GLY A 246 -7.33 11.99 -0.54
C GLY A 246 -7.72 12.77 -1.80
N ASN A 247 -8.53 12.18 -2.64
CA ASN A 247 -9.07 12.79 -3.84
C ASN A 247 -10.57 13.07 -3.68
N LEU A 248 -11.08 14.00 -4.47
CA LEU A 248 -12.52 14.18 -4.66
C LEU A 248 -12.93 13.61 -6.02
N TYR A 249 -13.91 12.72 -5.99
CA TYR A 249 -14.55 12.17 -7.20
C TYR A 249 -15.92 12.80 -7.37
N VAL A 250 -16.09 13.55 -8.45
CA VAL A 250 -17.35 14.17 -8.81
C VAL A 250 -18.04 13.31 -9.86
N HIS A 251 -19.12 12.65 -9.45
CA HIS A 251 -19.96 11.85 -10.34
C HIS A 251 -20.91 12.77 -11.07
N LEU A 252 -20.94 12.68 -12.38
CA LEU A 252 -21.76 13.51 -13.25
C LEU A 252 -23.02 12.75 -13.65
N ASP A 253 -24.17 13.34 -13.39
CA ASP A 253 -25.45 12.94 -13.93
C ASP A 253 -25.97 14.02 -14.85
N ILE A 254 -26.75 13.66 -15.83
CA ILE A 254 -27.34 14.57 -16.79
C ILE A 254 -28.85 14.51 -16.64
N ARG A 255 -29.47 15.69 -16.52
CA ARG A 255 -30.93 15.80 -16.51
C ARG A 255 -31.45 15.55 -17.92
N GLU A 256 -32.51 14.75 -18.02
CA GLU A 256 -33.22 14.52 -19.28
C GLU A 256 -33.69 15.85 -19.87
N HIS A 257 -33.50 16.03 -21.19
CA HIS A 257 -33.99 17.18 -21.90
C HIS A 257 -35.41 16.87 -22.45
N LYS A 258 -36.23 17.90 -22.57
CA LYS A 258 -37.63 17.74 -22.97
C LYS A 258 -37.79 17.29 -24.42
N ASP A 259 -36.89 17.78 -25.29
CA ASP A 259 -37.02 17.65 -26.74
C ASP A 259 -35.92 16.79 -27.36
N PHE A 260 -34.84 16.53 -26.65
CA PHE A 260 -33.67 15.80 -27.14
C PHE A 260 -33.31 14.67 -26.19
N TYR A 261 -32.92 13.55 -26.75
CA TYR A 261 -32.21 12.50 -26.04
C TYR A 261 -30.89 12.21 -26.75
N ARG A 262 -29.91 11.81 -26.02
CA ARG A 262 -28.57 11.53 -26.53
C ARG A 262 -28.37 10.03 -26.64
N GLU A 263 -27.90 9.57 -27.78
CA GLU A 263 -27.52 8.18 -28.02
C GLU A 263 -26.05 8.15 -28.47
N GLY A 264 -25.14 7.94 -27.52
CA GLY A 264 -23.71 8.08 -27.80
C GLY A 264 -23.30 9.51 -28.16
N ASN A 265 -22.85 9.69 -29.42
CA ASN A 265 -22.47 11.01 -29.95
C ASN A 265 -23.60 11.70 -30.74
N ASP A 266 -24.71 11.02 -30.96
CA ASP A 266 -25.85 11.53 -31.73
C ASP A 266 -26.94 12.12 -30.82
N LEU A 267 -27.73 13.04 -31.36
CA LEU A 267 -28.85 13.70 -30.71
C LEU A 267 -30.14 13.38 -31.47
#